data_50f055b15125e6fb99d7cfa753d37dc2
#
_entry.id   50f055b15125e6fb99d7cfa753d37dc2
#
_cell.length_a   1.000
_cell.length_b   1.000
_cell.length_c   1.000
_cell.angle_alpha   90.00
_cell.angle_beta   90.00
_cell.angle_gamma   90.00
#
_symmetry.space_group_name_H-M   'P 1'
#
loop_
_entity.id
_entity.type
_entity.pdbx_description
1 polymer ?
#
loop_
_entity_poly.entity_id
_entity_poly.type
_entity_poly.pdbx_seq_one_letter_code
_entity_poly.pdbx_strand_id
1 'polypeptide(L)'
;MCNVDEESLANGNSFTESIKKNYSEEKLVIICADIEDQIMGLDKNERETFMKEIGLNKTGLNQLIKEGYELLNLDTFFTSGPEESRAWTVEKNTPAPKAASVIHTDFEKNFIKAETVTCEDFIKYGSAEK
;
A
#
# COMPACT_ATOMS: atom_id res chain seq x y z
N MET A 1 -15.03 -4.88 -0.22
CA MET A 1 -14.19 -6.09 -0.23
C MET A 1 -15.08 -7.33 -0.21
N CYS A 2 -14.79 -8.32 -1.05
CA CYS A 2 -15.46 -9.62 -1.08
C CYS A 2 -14.45 -10.71 -0.74
N ASN A 3 -14.76 -11.51 0.29
CA ASN A 3 -14.03 -12.73 0.58
C ASN A 3 -14.69 -13.88 -0.19
N VAL A 4 -13.90 -14.60 -0.98
CA VAL A 4 -14.36 -15.70 -1.83
C VAL A 4 -13.53 -16.96 -1.57
N ASP A 5 -13.96 -18.10 -2.11
CA ASP A 5 -13.17 -19.32 -2.16
C ASP A 5 -12.03 -19.22 -3.19
N GLU A 6 -11.10 -20.18 -3.15
CA GLU A 6 -9.92 -20.22 -4.02
C GLU A 6 -10.29 -20.23 -5.51
N GLU A 7 -11.31 -20.99 -5.90
CA GLU A 7 -11.75 -21.13 -7.29
C GLU A 7 -12.30 -19.81 -7.87
N SER A 8 -12.91 -19.00 -6.99
CA SER A 8 -13.51 -17.72 -7.35
C SER A 8 -12.54 -16.53 -7.29
N LEU A 9 -11.28 -16.73 -6.83
CA LEU A 9 -10.33 -15.66 -6.61
C LEU A 9 -9.97 -14.90 -7.90
N ALA A 10 -9.76 -15.63 -9.00
CA ALA A 10 -9.34 -15.03 -10.27
C ALA A 10 -10.49 -14.31 -11.00
N ASN A 11 -11.69 -14.89 -11.00
CA ASN A 11 -12.80 -14.45 -11.85
C ASN A 11 -14.03 -13.96 -11.05
N GLY A 12 -14.02 -14.14 -9.75
CA GLY A 12 -15.21 -13.91 -8.93
C GLY A 12 -16.26 -15.03 -9.06
N ASN A 13 -17.44 -14.78 -8.51
CA ASN A 13 -18.58 -15.69 -8.57
C ASN A 13 -19.89 -14.90 -8.74
N SER A 14 -21.03 -15.59 -8.75
CA SER A 14 -22.35 -14.95 -8.90
C SER A 14 -22.65 -13.87 -7.87
N PHE A 15 -22.12 -14.00 -6.63
CA PHE A 15 -22.28 -13.00 -5.59
C PHE A 15 -21.45 -11.74 -5.87
N THR A 16 -20.18 -11.91 -6.30
CA THR A 16 -19.33 -10.78 -6.68
C THR A 16 -19.87 -10.04 -7.90
N GLU A 17 -20.42 -10.75 -8.88
CA GLU A 17 -21.09 -10.13 -10.04
C GLU A 17 -22.35 -9.36 -9.63
N SER A 18 -23.14 -9.89 -8.71
CA SER A 18 -24.30 -9.19 -8.18
C SER A 18 -23.89 -7.90 -7.46
N ILE A 19 -22.80 -7.93 -6.68
CA ILE A 19 -22.26 -6.72 -6.01
C ILE A 19 -21.78 -5.72 -7.05
N LYS A 20 -20.99 -6.13 -8.04
CA LYS A 20 -20.53 -5.24 -9.12
C LYS A 20 -21.68 -4.56 -9.84
N LYS A 21 -22.78 -5.28 -10.08
CA LYS A 21 -23.97 -4.75 -10.75
C LYS A 21 -24.70 -3.69 -9.91
N ASN A 22 -24.79 -3.91 -8.58
CA ASN A 22 -25.50 -3.02 -7.66
C ASN A 22 -24.66 -1.80 -7.23
N TYR A 23 -23.33 -1.93 -7.28
CA TYR A 23 -22.36 -0.91 -6.86
C TYR A 23 -21.33 -0.67 -7.97
N SER A 24 -21.80 -0.38 -9.18
CA SER A 24 -20.98 -0.30 -10.39
C SER A 24 -19.93 0.82 -10.37
N GLU A 25 -20.14 1.83 -9.56
CA GLU A 25 -19.21 2.96 -9.40
C GLU A 25 -18.20 2.76 -8.29
N GLU A 26 -18.38 1.73 -7.48
CA GLU A 26 -17.52 1.42 -6.34
C GLU A 26 -16.38 0.48 -6.72
N LYS A 27 -15.20 0.69 -6.15
CA LYS A 27 -14.09 -0.23 -6.31
C LYS A 27 -14.34 -1.51 -5.53
N LEU A 28 -14.24 -2.64 -6.21
CA LEU A 28 -14.41 -3.96 -5.61
C LEU A 28 -13.05 -4.65 -5.49
N VAL A 29 -12.68 -5.01 -4.27
CA VAL A 29 -11.52 -5.85 -3.99
C VAL A 29 -12.01 -7.26 -3.68
N ILE A 30 -11.54 -8.25 -4.43
CA ILE A 30 -11.81 -9.67 -4.22
C ILE A 30 -10.58 -10.29 -3.57
N ILE A 31 -10.77 -10.99 -2.47
CA ILE A 31 -9.71 -11.71 -1.75
C ILE A 31 -10.18 -13.13 -1.42
N CYS A 32 -9.24 -14.02 -1.16
CA CYS A 32 -9.47 -15.30 -0.50
C CYS A 32 -8.64 -15.31 0.78
N ALA A 33 -9.32 -15.32 1.94
CA ALA A 33 -8.63 -15.27 3.22
C ALA A 33 -7.74 -16.49 3.47
N ASP A 34 -8.14 -17.67 2.98
CA ASP A 34 -7.36 -18.90 3.10
C ASP A 34 -6.06 -18.82 2.30
N ILE A 35 -6.10 -18.27 1.10
CA ILE A 35 -4.90 -18.01 0.28
C ILE A 35 -4.00 -16.95 0.93
N GLU A 36 -4.56 -15.89 1.49
CA GLU A 36 -3.77 -14.86 2.20
C GLU A 36 -3.06 -15.46 3.42
N ASP A 37 -3.72 -16.33 4.18
CA ASP A 37 -3.13 -17.02 5.34
C ASP A 37 -1.99 -17.95 4.91
N GLN A 38 -2.19 -18.74 3.85
CA GLN A 38 -1.14 -19.59 3.28
C GLN A 38 0.08 -18.76 2.86
N ILE A 39 -0.13 -17.65 2.13
CA ILE A 39 0.94 -16.75 1.68
C ILE A 39 1.72 -16.17 2.86
N MET A 40 1.05 -15.83 3.97
CA MET A 40 1.69 -15.30 5.16
C MET A 40 2.61 -16.31 5.86
N GLY A 41 2.30 -17.59 5.79
CA GLY A 41 3.10 -18.69 6.36
C GLY A 41 4.36 -19.04 5.57
N LEU A 42 4.48 -18.58 4.30
CA LEU A 42 5.60 -18.91 3.41
C LEU A 42 6.77 -17.94 3.57
N ASP A 43 7.99 -18.43 3.33
CA ASP A 43 9.14 -17.57 3.16
C ASP A 43 9.06 -16.75 1.86
N LYS A 44 10.00 -15.79 1.67
CA LYS A 44 9.94 -14.87 0.53
C LYS A 44 9.99 -15.59 -0.83
N ASN A 45 10.83 -16.61 -0.98
CA ASN A 45 11.03 -17.30 -2.25
C ASN A 45 9.84 -18.23 -2.56
N GLU A 46 9.38 -18.95 -1.54
CA GLU A 46 8.19 -19.81 -1.61
C GLU A 46 6.96 -18.99 -1.96
N ARG A 47 6.79 -17.82 -1.34
CA ARG A 47 5.70 -16.89 -1.61
C ARG A 47 5.66 -16.42 -3.06
N GLU A 48 6.82 -16.02 -3.61
CA GLU A 48 6.91 -15.59 -5.01
C GLU A 48 6.55 -16.74 -5.98
N THR A 49 6.98 -17.95 -5.67
CA THR A 49 6.68 -19.14 -6.48
C THR A 49 5.19 -19.48 -6.40
N PHE A 50 4.64 -19.57 -5.20
CA PHE A 50 3.23 -19.87 -4.97
C PHE A 50 2.31 -18.84 -5.65
N MET A 51 2.60 -17.55 -5.49
CA MET A 51 1.81 -16.49 -6.14
C MET A 51 1.82 -16.61 -7.66
N LYS A 52 2.97 -16.97 -8.26
CA LYS A 52 3.06 -17.20 -9.71
C LYS A 52 2.23 -18.40 -10.15
N GLU A 53 2.24 -19.50 -9.40
CA GLU A 53 1.47 -20.70 -9.69
C GLU A 53 -0.04 -20.45 -9.69
N ILE A 54 -0.52 -19.64 -8.75
CA ILE A 54 -1.96 -19.26 -8.69
C ILE A 54 -2.30 -18.02 -9.53
N GLY A 55 -1.34 -17.48 -10.28
CA GLY A 55 -1.55 -16.35 -11.20
C GLY A 55 -1.73 -15.00 -10.54
N LEU A 56 -1.32 -14.82 -9.29
CA LEU A 56 -1.41 -13.57 -8.55
C LEU A 56 -0.12 -12.74 -8.69
N ASN A 57 -0.25 -11.50 -9.13
CA ASN A 57 0.86 -10.54 -9.18
C ASN A 57 1.07 -9.82 -7.84
N LYS A 58 0.03 -9.72 -7.00
CA LYS A 58 0.02 -9.05 -5.70
C LYS A 58 -0.93 -9.78 -4.77
N THR A 59 -0.65 -9.74 -3.47
CA THR A 59 -1.57 -10.27 -2.46
C THR A 59 -2.84 -9.40 -2.40
N GLY A 60 -3.95 -9.99 -2.02
CA GLY A 60 -5.20 -9.27 -1.82
C GLY A 60 -5.08 -8.24 -0.70
N LEU A 61 -4.28 -8.52 0.34
CA LEU A 61 -3.97 -7.57 1.40
C LEU A 61 -3.27 -6.31 0.84
N ASN A 62 -2.27 -6.47 -0.02
CA ASN A 62 -1.60 -5.33 -0.65
C ASN A 62 -2.55 -4.51 -1.52
N GLN A 63 -3.45 -5.17 -2.24
CA GLN A 63 -4.47 -4.51 -3.03
C GLN A 63 -5.44 -3.74 -2.13
N LEU A 64 -5.91 -4.35 -1.05
CA LEU A 64 -6.81 -3.72 -0.08
C LEU A 64 -6.19 -2.47 0.55
N ILE A 65 -4.92 -2.54 0.98
CA ILE A 65 -4.18 -1.41 1.52
C ILE A 65 -4.13 -0.27 0.49
N LYS A 66 -3.75 -0.59 -0.75
CA LYS A 66 -3.65 0.41 -1.82
C LYS A 66 -4.99 1.10 -2.08
N GLU A 67 -6.05 0.34 -2.24
CA GLU A 67 -7.40 0.90 -2.49
C GLU A 67 -7.91 1.68 -1.28
N GLY A 68 -7.59 1.25 -0.06
CA GLY A 68 -7.90 1.99 1.17
C GLY A 68 -7.20 3.35 1.21
N TYR A 69 -5.91 3.41 0.89
CA TYR A 69 -5.16 4.66 0.80
C TYR A 69 -5.72 5.60 -0.28
N GLU A 70 -6.06 5.05 -1.45
CA GLU A 70 -6.68 5.84 -2.52
C GLU A 70 -8.06 6.39 -2.11
N LEU A 71 -8.90 5.55 -1.49
CA LEU A 71 -10.23 5.94 -1.04
C LEU A 71 -10.19 7.05 0.02
N LEU A 72 -9.24 6.96 0.94
CA LEU A 72 -9.02 7.94 2.01
C LEU A 72 -8.19 9.15 1.55
N ASN A 73 -7.80 9.21 0.29
CA ASN A 73 -6.97 10.26 -0.28
C ASN A 73 -5.64 10.45 0.48
N LEU A 74 -5.03 9.33 0.91
CA LEU A 74 -3.79 9.31 1.68
C LEU A 74 -2.56 9.10 0.80
N ASP A 75 -1.45 9.61 1.29
CA ASP A 75 -0.11 9.40 0.74
C ASP A 75 0.88 9.09 1.86
N THR A 76 2.05 8.55 1.51
CA THR A 76 3.09 8.20 2.47
C THR A 76 4.41 8.83 2.06
N PHE A 77 5.09 9.47 3.02
CA PHE A 77 6.48 9.86 2.88
C PHE A 77 7.34 9.20 3.95
N PHE A 78 8.63 9.15 3.71
CA PHE A 78 9.58 8.53 4.63
C PHE A 78 10.55 9.56 5.17
N THR A 79 10.93 9.42 6.43
CA THR A 79 12.12 10.04 6.98
C THR A 79 13.19 8.98 7.17
N SER A 80 14.43 9.31 6.84
CA SER A 80 15.57 8.42 7.05
C SER A 80 16.67 9.19 7.76
N GLY A 81 17.20 8.63 8.84
CA GLY A 81 18.29 9.17 9.62
C GLY A 81 19.20 8.05 10.13
N PRO A 82 20.31 8.39 10.82
CA PRO A 82 21.27 7.40 11.33
C PRO A 82 20.65 6.40 12.31
N GLU A 83 19.64 6.83 13.07
CA GLU A 83 19.07 6.04 14.15
C GLU A 83 17.80 5.28 13.73
N GLU A 84 16.97 5.89 12.87
CA GLU A 84 15.74 5.27 12.41
C GLU A 84 15.33 5.71 11.01
N SER A 85 14.54 4.84 10.36
CA SER A 85 13.75 5.17 9.17
C SER A 85 12.28 4.94 9.49
N ARG A 86 11.41 5.91 9.13
CA ARG A 86 10.01 5.87 9.48
C ARG A 86 9.11 6.31 8.32
N ALA A 87 7.97 5.63 8.17
CA ALA A 87 6.90 6.02 7.26
C ALA A 87 5.88 6.90 7.99
N TRP A 88 5.42 7.94 7.29
CA TRP A 88 4.43 8.91 7.77
C TRP A 88 3.29 9.02 6.77
N THR A 89 2.07 8.99 7.25
CA THR A 89 0.87 9.10 6.43
C THR A 89 0.30 10.49 6.49
N VAL A 90 -0.03 11.06 5.34
CA VAL A 90 -0.65 12.39 5.17
C VAL A 90 -1.74 12.34 4.12
N GLU A 91 -2.60 13.34 4.07
CA GLU A 91 -3.50 13.53 2.94
C GLU A 91 -2.71 13.90 1.67
N LYS A 92 -3.15 13.42 0.51
CA LYS A 92 -2.54 13.80 -0.78
C LYS A 92 -2.53 15.31 -0.95
N ASN A 93 -1.47 15.81 -1.57
CA ASN A 93 -1.24 17.24 -1.80
C ASN A 93 -1.06 18.08 -0.53
N THR A 94 -0.80 17.46 0.62
CA THR A 94 -0.43 18.20 1.84
C THR A 94 0.87 18.98 1.62
N PRO A 95 0.88 20.32 1.85
CA PRO A 95 2.10 21.12 1.73
C PRO A 95 3.20 20.66 2.70
N ALA A 96 4.47 20.82 2.30
CA ALA A 96 5.62 20.34 3.08
C ALA A 96 5.65 20.82 4.55
N PRO A 97 5.35 22.08 4.89
CA PRO A 97 5.29 22.50 6.30
C PRO A 97 4.24 21.71 7.11
N LYS A 98 3.07 21.49 6.51
CA LYS A 98 1.99 20.75 7.15
C LYS A 98 2.28 19.24 7.22
N ALA A 99 2.94 18.68 6.21
CA ALA A 99 3.43 17.31 6.26
C ALA A 99 4.48 17.14 7.37
N ALA A 100 5.37 18.11 7.58
CA ALA A 100 6.35 18.08 8.65
C ALA A 100 5.71 18.07 10.06
N SER A 101 4.50 18.63 10.22
CA SER A 101 3.80 18.62 11.51
C SER A 101 3.39 17.22 11.99
N VAL A 102 3.28 16.26 11.08
CA VAL A 102 2.99 14.86 11.42
C VAL A 102 4.18 14.20 12.13
N ILE A 103 5.39 14.70 11.86
CA ILE A 103 6.61 14.26 12.56
C ILE A 103 6.66 14.89 13.96
N HIS A 104 6.50 16.21 14.03
CA HIS A 104 6.44 16.97 15.27
C HIS A 104 5.69 18.28 15.07
N THR A 105 4.83 18.65 16.02
CA THR A 105 3.96 19.84 15.90
C THR A 105 4.73 21.16 15.70
N ASP A 106 5.93 21.26 16.23
CA ASP A 106 6.77 22.47 16.08
C ASP A 106 7.38 22.60 14.68
N PHE A 107 7.44 21.51 13.91
CA PHE A 107 8.04 21.51 12.56
C PHE A 107 7.21 22.33 11.58
N GLU A 108 5.89 22.42 11.73
CA GLU A 108 5.08 23.29 10.89
C GLU A 108 5.42 24.77 11.10
N LYS A 109 5.51 25.20 12.37
CA LYS A 109 5.74 26.60 12.73
C LYS A 109 7.15 27.09 12.40
N ASN A 110 8.12 26.19 12.51
CA ASN A 110 9.53 26.49 12.34
C ASN A 110 10.09 25.96 11.01
N PHE A 111 9.20 25.58 10.06
CA PHE A 111 9.61 25.02 8.78
C PHE A 111 10.39 26.05 7.96
N ILE A 112 11.59 25.68 7.53
CA ILE A 112 12.43 26.50 6.66
C ILE A 112 12.53 25.83 5.28
N LYS A 113 13.03 24.61 5.26
CA LYS A 113 13.16 23.78 4.05
C LYS A 113 13.22 22.31 4.42
N ALA A 114 12.92 21.44 3.44
CA ALA A 114 13.20 20.02 3.50
C ALA A 114 14.05 19.64 2.28
N GLU A 115 15.01 18.75 2.48
CA GLU A 115 15.69 18.04 1.40
C GLU A 115 14.93 16.75 1.15
N THR A 116 14.58 16.54 -0.10
CA THR A 116 13.78 15.38 -0.49
C THR A 116 14.44 14.66 -1.67
N VAL A 117 14.31 13.35 -1.68
CA VAL A 117 14.75 12.48 -2.76
C VAL A 117 13.60 11.54 -3.11
N THR A 118 13.47 11.16 -4.38
CA THR A 118 12.47 10.16 -4.76
C THR A 118 12.85 8.79 -4.20
N CYS A 119 11.85 7.96 -3.89
CA CYS A 119 12.11 6.58 -3.45
C CYS A 119 12.90 5.79 -4.50
N GLU A 120 12.63 6.03 -5.78
CA GLU A 120 13.35 5.39 -6.89
C GLU A 120 14.83 5.73 -6.89
N ASP A 121 15.18 7.02 -6.75
CA ASP A 121 16.56 7.46 -6.68
C ASP A 121 17.24 6.97 -5.40
N PHE A 122 16.56 7.01 -4.27
CA PHE A 122 17.11 6.50 -3.02
C PHE A 122 17.46 5.01 -3.12
N ILE A 123 16.58 4.19 -3.71
CA ILE A 123 16.83 2.76 -3.93
C ILE A 123 17.98 2.56 -4.93
N LYS A 124 18.02 3.35 -6.01
CA LYS A 124 19.02 3.24 -7.07
C LYS A 124 20.43 3.60 -6.61
N TYR A 125 20.56 4.64 -5.79
CA TYR A 125 21.87 5.17 -5.36
C TYR A 125 22.28 4.70 -3.96
N GLY A 126 21.37 4.15 -3.16
CA GLY A 126 21.65 3.57 -1.85
C GLY A 126 21.88 4.59 -0.74
N SER A 127 21.82 5.89 -1.02
CA SER A 127 21.93 6.96 -0.02
C SER A 127 21.31 8.26 -0.52
N ALA A 128 20.99 9.17 0.40
CA ALA A 128 20.58 10.54 0.09
C ALA A 128 21.76 11.47 -0.22
N GLU A 129 22.98 11.05 0.10
CA GLU A 129 24.22 11.80 -0.12
C GLU A 129 24.91 11.27 -1.39
N LYS A 130 24.79 12.03 -2.48
CA LYS A 130 25.71 12.00 -3.64
C LYS A 130 25.81 13.35 -4.29
#